data_11b2d9e3e6b98eb9218d087ecdb18e79
#
_entry.id   11b2d9e3e6b98eb9218d087ecdb18e79
#
_cell.length_a   1.000
_cell.length_b   1.000
_cell.length_c   1.000
_cell.angle_alpha   90.00
_cell.angle_beta   90.00
_cell.angle_gamma   90.00
#
_symmetry.space_group_name_H-M   'P 1'
#
loop_
_entity.id
_entity.type
_entity.pdbx_description
1 polymer ?
#
loop_
_entity_poly.entity_id
_entity_poly.type
_entity_poly.pdbx_seq_one_letter_code
_entity_poly.pdbx_strand_id
1 'polypeptide(L)'
;LKKEVSIKKIRNDAEELFRKGDFYCSEAVVSSIKNNFEIDMPDEMIAMASGFPIGIGKSKCVCGAVSGGILTIGYFFGRTKGGDSKVQKTLQLANELQQSFRDNHGCLCCHVHTRGMDMASGEHKKQCISFTGEVAQKAAEIIVRELNIKNIDE
;
A
#
# COMPACT_ATOMS: atom_id res chain seq x y z
N LEU A 1 6.39 17.83 -1.31
CA LEU A 1 5.18 17.22 -1.87
C LEU A 1 4.93 17.77 -3.27
N LYS A 2 4.86 16.88 -4.27
CA LYS A 2 4.53 17.26 -5.65
C LYS A 2 3.08 17.74 -5.76
N LYS A 3 2.85 18.68 -6.69
CA LYS A 3 1.51 19.19 -7.03
C LYS A 3 0.81 18.35 -8.10
N GLU A 4 1.58 17.49 -8.77
CA GLU A 4 1.05 16.57 -9.79
C GLU A 4 1.83 15.26 -9.78
N VAL A 5 1.14 14.14 -10.00
CA VAL A 5 1.71 12.80 -10.02
C VAL A 5 1.04 11.94 -11.07
N SER A 6 1.69 10.87 -11.49
CA SER A 6 1.08 9.82 -12.30
C SER A 6 0.71 8.63 -11.41
N ILE A 7 -0.57 8.35 -11.25
CA ILE A 7 -1.05 7.19 -10.49
C ILE A 7 -0.62 5.90 -11.17
N LYS A 8 -0.64 5.85 -12.50
CA LYS A 8 -0.14 4.70 -13.27
C LYS A 8 1.33 4.43 -12.96
N LYS A 9 2.15 5.49 -12.90
CA LYS A 9 3.57 5.36 -12.56
C LYS A 9 3.75 4.83 -11.14
N ILE A 10 2.98 5.33 -10.18
CA ILE A 10 3.03 4.87 -8.77
C ILE A 10 2.75 3.36 -8.70
N ARG A 11 1.72 2.90 -9.40
CA ARG A 11 1.40 1.47 -9.50
C ARG A 11 2.56 0.67 -10.09
N ASN A 12 3.06 1.10 -11.24
CA ASN A 12 4.12 0.39 -11.94
C ASN A 12 5.42 0.33 -11.12
N ASP A 13 5.77 1.41 -10.43
CA ASP A 13 6.95 1.46 -9.57
C ASP A 13 6.82 0.49 -8.39
N ALA A 14 5.65 0.41 -7.76
CA ALA A 14 5.40 -0.54 -6.67
C ALA A 14 5.52 -1.99 -7.16
N GLU A 15 4.90 -2.30 -8.30
CA GLU A 15 5.00 -3.62 -8.91
C GLU A 15 6.45 -4.00 -9.24
N GLU A 16 7.21 -3.05 -9.78
CA GLU A 16 8.60 -3.28 -10.17
C GLU A 16 9.53 -3.49 -8.97
N LEU A 17 9.36 -2.72 -7.89
CA LEU A 17 10.12 -2.89 -6.66
C LEU A 17 9.94 -4.30 -6.08
N PHE A 18 8.73 -4.82 -6.12
CA PHE A 18 8.46 -6.19 -5.67
C PHE A 18 8.99 -7.22 -6.67
N ARG A 19 8.77 -7.02 -7.97
CA ARG A 19 9.20 -7.95 -9.03
C ARG A 19 10.71 -8.19 -9.02
N LYS A 20 11.49 -7.13 -8.83
CA LYS A 20 12.95 -7.20 -8.75
C LYS A 20 13.46 -7.86 -7.47
N GLY A 21 12.62 -7.98 -6.46
CA GLY A 21 13.01 -8.52 -5.17
C GLY A 21 13.72 -7.51 -4.26
N ASP A 22 13.67 -6.22 -4.59
CA ASP A 22 14.24 -5.17 -3.75
C ASP A 22 13.47 -5.02 -2.45
N PHE A 23 12.14 -5.10 -2.54
CA PHE A 23 11.22 -5.01 -1.40
C PHE A 23 10.10 -6.03 -1.51
N TYR A 24 9.52 -6.39 -0.37
CA TYR A 24 8.25 -7.11 -0.31
C TYR A 24 7.07 -6.15 -0.52
N CYS A 25 5.85 -6.69 -0.53
CA CYS A 25 4.63 -5.97 -0.88
C CYS A 25 4.39 -4.68 -0.09
N SER A 26 4.47 -4.74 1.24
CA SER A 26 4.22 -3.58 2.11
C SER A 26 5.27 -2.48 1.93
N GLU A 27 6.54 -2.87 1.87
CA GLU A 27 7.67 -1.96 1.68
C GLU A 27 7.61 -1.30 0.29
N ALA A 28 7.27 -2.07 -0.74
CA ALA A 28 7.16 -1.59 -2.11
C ALA A 28 6.06 -0.51 -2.24
N VAL A 29 4.91 -0.71 -1.59
CA VAL A 29 3.84 0.30 -1.55
C VAL A 29 4.33 1.59 -0.93
N VAL A 30 4.92 1.52 0.26
CA VAL A 30 5.41 2.71 0.99
C VAL A 30 6.51 3.43 0.18
N SER A 31 7.46 2.68 -0.37
CA SER A 31 8.56 3.25 -1.17
C SER A 31 8.07 3.94 -2.43
N SER A 32 7.14 3.33 -3.16
CA SER A 32 6.59 3.94 -4.37
C SER A 32 5.85 5.24 -4.07
N ILE A 33 5.05 5.27 -3.01
CA ILE A 33 4.35 6.49 -2.58
C ILE A 33 5.37 7.56 -2.20
N LYS A 34 6.36 7.23 -1.35
CA LYS A 34 7.40 8.16 -0.94
C LYS A 34 8.08 8.81 -2.14
N ASN A 35 8.54 8.00 -3.08
CA ASN A 35 9.35 8.46 -4.21
C ASN A 35 8.53 9.31 -5.19
N ASN A 36 7.31 8.88 -5.51
CA ASN A 36 6.50 9.55 -6.52
C ASN A 36 5.87 10.86 -6.04
N PHE A 37 5.53 10.95 -4.76
CA PHE A 37 5.04 12.20 -4.18
C PHE A 37 6.17 13.13 -3.73
N GLU A 38 7.41 12.69 -3.78
CA GLU A 38 8.60 13.45 -3.33
C GLU A 38 8.39 14.08 -1.95
N ILE A 39 7.99 13.26 -1.00
CA ILE A 39 7.73 13.68 0.37
C ILE A 39 8.94 13.42 1.26
N ASP A 40 9.09 14.27 2.28
CA ASP A 40 10.13 14.12 3.30
C ASP A 40 9.69 13.06 4.34
N MET A 41 9.42 11.86 3.83
CA MET A 41 9.09 10.70 4.66
C MET A 41 10.40 10.05 5.12
N PRO A 42 10.59 9.86 6.44
CA PRO A 42 11.81 9.19 6.93
C PRO A 42 11.92 7.76 6.40
N ASP A 43 13.14 7.29 6.15
CA ASP A 43 13.38 5.93 5.66
C ASP A 43 12.90 4.87 6.66
N GLU A 44 12.80 5.21 7.93
CA GLU A 44 12.25 4.36 8.98
C GLU A 44 10.79 3.96 8.71
N MET A 45 10.05 4.76 7.95
CA MET A 45 8.68 4.37 7.53
C MET A 45 8.69 3.14 6.63
N ILE A 46 9.71 3.02 5.77
CA ILE A 46 9.88 1.80 4.95
C ILE A 46 10.25 0.63 5.85
N ALA A 47 11.19 0.86 6.80
CA ALA A 47 11.58 -0.16 7.76
C ALA A 47 10.38 -0.65 8.61
N MET A 48 9.49 0.24 9.01
CA MET A 48 8.27 -0.10 9.74
C MET A 48 7.34 -1.02 8.94
N ALA A 49 7.41 -0.97 7.62
CA ALA A 49 6.62 -1.85 6.75
C ALA A 49 7.19 -3.27 6.65
N SER A 50 8.44 -3.50 7.07
CA SER A 50 9.15 -4.77 6.84
C SER A 50 8.61 -5.96 7.64
N GLY A 51 7.77 -5.74 8.63
CA GLY A 51 7.15 -6.81 9.43
C GLY A 51 5.83 -7.35 8.86
N PHE A 52 5.24 -6.68 7.88
CA PHE A 52 3.92 -7.03 7.34
C PHE A 52 3.91 -8.05 6.18
N PRO A 53 4.98 -8.26 5.41
CA PRO A 53 4.94 -9.18 4.27
C PRO A 53 4.53 -10.61 4.63
N ILE A 54 3.92 -11.25 3.65
CA ILE A 54 3.37 -12.61 3.73
C ILE A 54 2.38 -12.72 4.90
N GLY A 55 1.56 -11.68 5.04
CA GLY A 55 0.55 -11.57 6.08
C GLY A 55 1.16 -11.57 7.48
N ILE A 56 1.74 -10.45 7.89
CA ILE A 56 2.40 -10.23 9.19
C ILE A 56 3.38 -11.36 9.54
N GLY A 57 4.62 -11.17 9.12
CA GLY A 57 5.72 -12.08 9.49
C GLY A 57 5.51 -13.53 9.06
N LYS A 58 4.96 -13.75 7.86
CA LYS A 58 4.66 -15.07 7.29
C LYS A 58 3.51 -15.84 7.98
N SER A 59 2.75 -15.18 8.84
CA SER A 59 1.57 -15.81 9.48
C SER A 59 0.39 -15.98 8.52
N LYS A 60 0.48 -15.37 7.34
CA LYS A 60 -0.57 -15.36 6.30
C LYS A 60 -1.88 -14.72 6.76
N CYS A 61 -1.82 -13.80 7.70
CA CYS A 61 -2.97 -13.05 8.20
C CYS A 61 -2.78 -11.56 7.94
N VAL A 62 -3.67 -11.02 7.17
CA VAL A 62 -3.76 -9.75 6.48
C VAL A 62 -2.68 -9.56 5.40
N CYS A 63 -3.15 -9.30 4.18
CA CYS A 63 -2.28 -9.01 3.03
C CYS A 63 -1.34 -7.84 3.32
N GLY A 64 -0.03 -8.05 3.14
CA GLY A 64 0.99 -7.03 3.41
C GLY A 64 0.86 -5.79 2.53
N ALA A 65 0.37 -5.93 1.29
CA ALA A 65 0.10 -4.77 0.44
C ALA A 65 -0.91 -3.84 1.09
N VAL A 66 -2.02 -4.39 1.61
CA VAL A 66 -3.04 -3.60 2.32
C VAL A 66 -2.44 -2.91 3.53
N SER A 67 -1.64 -3.61 4.33
CA SER A 67 -0.96 -3.02 5.49
C SER A 67 -0.05 -1.86 5.10
N GLY A 68 0.71 -2.00 4.01
CA GLY A 68 1.55 -0.93 3.48
C GLY A 68 0.74 0.30 3.04
N GLY A 69 -0.38 0.06 2.38
CA GLY A 69 -1.32 1.14 2.01
C GLY A 69 -1.88 1.88 3.22
N ILE A 70 -2.26 1.16 4.26
CA ILE A 70 -2.75 1.76 5.52
C ILE A 70 -1.66 2.60 6.19
N LEU A 71 -0.41 2.13 6.19
CA LEU A 71 0.73 2.92 6.70
C LEU A 71 0.87 4.26 5.96
N THR A 72 0.73 4.28 4.64
CA THR A 72 0.80 5.53 3.88
C THR A 72 -0.37 6.46 4.20
N ILE A 73 -1.59 5.93 4.36
CA ILE A 73 -2.74 6.71 4.80
C ILE A 73 -2.47 7.33 6.18
N GLY A 74 -1.92 6.56 7.10
CA GLY A 74 -1.52 7.05 8.43
C GLY A 74 -0.49 8.16 8.38
N TYR A 75 0.50 8.05 7.49
CA TYR A 75 1.50 9.09 7.31
C TYR A 75 0.88 10.43 6.90
N PHE A 76 -0.01 10.43 5.90
CA PHE A 76 -0.59 11.66 5.38
C PHE A 76 -1.69 12.25 6.26
N PHE A 77 -2.49 11.40 6.91
CA PHE A 77 -3.73 11.81 7.56
C PHE A 77 -3.82 11.45 9.04
N GLY A 78 -2.80 10.77 9.57
CA GLY A 78 -2.75 10.31 10.96
C GLY A 78 -2.51 11.44 11.96
N ARG A 79 -2.74 11.14 13.23
CA ARG A 79 -2.47 12.06 14.34
C ARG A 79 -1.17 11.66 15.05
N THR A 80 -0.52 12.66 15.63
CA THR A 80 0.67 12.45 16.46
C THR A 80 0.41 12.83 17.93
N LYS A 81 -0.78 13.39 18.24
CA LYS A 81 -1.16 13.79 19.59
C LYS A 81 -2.39 13.02 20.04
N GLY A 82 -2.37 12.56 21.30
CA GLY A 82 -3.51 11.91 21.91
C GLY A 82 -4.72 12.86 21.95
N GLY A 83 -5.92 12.31 21.74
CA GLY A 83 -7.17 13.10 21.74
C GLY A 83 -7.46 13.86 20.44
N ASP A 84 -6.53 13.97 19.52
CA ASP A 84 -6.76 14.66 18.23
C ASP A 84 -7.81 13.91 17.40
N SER A 85 -8.93 14.59 17.12
CA SER A 85 -10.05 14.05 16.33
C SER A 85 -9.70 13.75 14.87
N LYS A 86 -8.56 14.23 14.39
CA LYS A 86 -8.03 13.95 13.04
C LYS A 86 -8.01 12.45 12.74
N VAL A 87 -7.88 11.60 13.77
CA VAL A 87 -7.92 10.14 13.62
C VAL A 87 -9.20 9.64 12.95
N GLN A 88 -10.32 10.32 13.09
CA GLN A 88 -11.58 9.90 12.46
C GLN A 88 -11.48 9.88 10.94
N LYS A 89 -10.81 10.88 10.37
CA LYS A 89 -10.54 10.91 8.92
C LYS A 89 -9.61 9.77 8.51
N THR A 90 -8.56 9.52 9.29
CA THR A 90 -7.64 8.41 9.02
C THR A 90 -8.35 7.07 8.98
N LEU A 91 -9.22 6.81 9.98
CA LEU A 91 -10.00 5.56 10.05
C LEU A 91 -10.94 5.41 8.85
N GLN A 92 -11.58 6.50 8.44
CA GLN A 92 -12.46 6.51 7.27
C GLN A 92 -11.69 6.15 5.99
N LEU A 93 -10.53 6.77 5.77
CA LEU A 93 -9.72 6.54 4.56
C LEU A 93 -9.08 5.15 4.56
N ALA A 94 -8.62 4.66 5.73
CA ALA A 94 -8.12 3.30 5.86
C ALA A 94 -9.22 2.27 5.57
N ASN A 95 -10.44 2.53 6.04
CA ASN A 95 -11.60 1.68 5.73
C ASN A 95 -11.90 1.67 4.23
N GLU A 96 -11.88 2.82 3.57
CA GLU A 96 -12.07 2.92 2.12
C GLU A 96 -11.05 2.07 1.36
N LEU A 97 -9.78 2.16 1.74
CA LEU A 97 -8.71 1.41 1.09
C LEU A 97 -8.90 -0.10 1.22
N GLN A 98 -9.12 -0.59 2.43
CA GLN A 98 -9.30 -2.02 2.66
C GLN A 98 -10.59 -2.55 2.05
N GLN A 99 -11.66 -1.74 2.04
CA GLN A 99 -12.93 -2.14 1.43
C GLN A 99 -12.80 -2.28 -0.09
N SER A 100 -12.06 -1.40 -0.74
CA SER A 100 -11.76 -1.51 -2.16
C SER A 100 -11.07 -2.84 -2.49
N PHE A 101 -10.11 -3.25 -1.67
CA PHE A 101 -9.44 -4.54 -1.85
C PHE A 101 -10.40 -5.72 -1.62
N ARG A 102 -11.25 -5.65 -0.59
CA ARG A 102 -12.28 -6.67 -0.34
C ARG A 102 -13.28 -6.80 -1.47
N ASP A 103 -13.73 -5.68 -2.02
CA ASP A 103 -14.68 -5.68 -3.13
C ASP A 103 -14.11 -6.38 -4.36
N ASN A 104 -12.80 -6.25 -4.60
CA ASN A 104 -12.13 -6.86 -5.73
C ASN A 104 -11.73 -8.33 -5.49
N HIS A 105 -11.44 -8.71 -4.25
CA HIS A 105 -10.81 -10.01 -3.94
C HIS A 105 -11.52 -10.84 -2.87
N GLY A 106 -12.60 -10.34 -2.29
CA GLY A 106 -13.43 -11.06 -1.32
C GLY A 106 -12.98 -10.96 0.13
N CYS A 107 -11.68 -10.86 0.41
CA CYS A 107 -11.16 -10.76 1.78
C CYS A 107 -9.76 -10.14 1.82
N LEU A 108 -9.27 -9.88 3.03
CA LEU A 108 -7.90 -9.37 3.26
C LEU A 108 -6.91 -10.48 3.61
N CYS A 109 -7.36 -11.72 3.68
CA CYS A 109 -6.60 -12.83 4.24
C CYS A 109 -5.58 -13.40 3.25
N CYS A 110 -4.31 -13.20 3.52
CA CYS A 110 -3.21 -13.74 2.71
C CYS A 110 -3.30 -15.27 2.59
N HIS A 111 -3.71 -15.96 3.66
CA HIS A 111 -3.87 -17.42 3.64
C HIS A 111 -4.91 -17.87 2.60
N VAL A 112 -6.05 -17.17 2.52
CA VAL A 112 -7.08 -17.48 1.53
C VAL A 112 -6.57 -17.26 0.11
N HIS A 113 -5.90 -16.13 -0.13
CA HIS A 113 -5.40 -15.79 -1.47
C HIS A 113 -4.25 -16.68 -1.93
N THR A 114 -3.54 -17.31 -1.01
CA THR A 114 -2.40 -18.20 -1.33
C THR A 114 -2.71 -19.67 -1.14
N ARG A 115 -3.97 -20.01 -0.83
CA ARG A 115 -4.39 -21.39 -0.61
C ARG A 115 -4.11 -22.24 -1.85
N GLY A 116 -3.41 -23.36 -1.64
CA GLY A 116 -3.05 -24.28 -2.72
C GLY A 116 -1.93 -23.82 -3.62
N MET A 117 -1.35 -22.63 -3.38
CA MET A 117 -0.20 -22.14 -4.14
C MET A 117 1.10 -22.60 -3.51
N ASP A 118 2.04 -22.99 -4.37
CA ASP A 118 3.45 -23.12 -3.97
C ASP A 118 4.03 -21.72 -3.80
N MET A 119 4.46 -21.38 -2.58
CA MET A 119 5.00 -20.06 -2.24
C MET A 119 6.31 -19.74 -2.97
N ALA A 120 7.00 -20.75 -3.50
CA ALA A 120 8.17 -20.58 -4.35
C ALA A 120 7.82 -20.43 -5.83
N SER A 121 6.54 -20.57 -6.20
CA SER A 121 6.10 -20.53 -7.59
C SER A 121 5.98 -19.11 -8.13
N GLY A 122 6.14 -18.97 -9.44
CA GLY A 122 5.91 -17.71 -10.14
C GLY A 122 4.45 -17.25 -10.09
N GLU A 123 3.49 -18.16 -9.92
CA GLU A 123 2.07 -17.85 -9.79
C GLU A 123 1.78 -17.02 -8.53
N HIS A 124 2.29 -17.45 -7.38
CA HIS A 124 2.19 -16.70 -6.14
C HIS A 124 2.80 -15.30 -6.26
N LYS A 125 4.01 -15.22 -6.79
CA LYS A 125 4.71 -13.95 -6.98
C LYS A 125 3.92 -13.02 -7.91
N LYS A 126 3.40 -13.53 -9.02
CA LYS A 126 2.60 -12.77 -9.99
C LYS A 126 1.36 -12.15 -9.34
N GLN A 127 0.64 -12.91 -8.52
CA GLN A 127 -0.53 -12.43 -7.77
C GLN A 127 -0.15 -11.30 -6.80
N CYS A 128 0.92 -11.50 -6.03
CA CYS A 128 1.37 -10.51 -5.04
C CYS A 128 1.88 -9.22 -5.70
N ILE A 129 2.51 -9.29 -6.86
CA ILE A 129 2.88 -8.12 -7.66
C ILE A 129 1.61 -7.32 -8.01
N SER A 130 0.59 -7.98 -8.52
CA SER A 130 -0.68 -7.33 -8.88
C SER A 130 -1.36 -6.68 -7.68
N PHE A 131 -1.42 -7.36 -6.55
CA PHE A 131 -1.99 -6.81 -5.31
C PHE A 131 -1.21 -5.59 -4.82
N THR A 132 0.11 -5.66 -4.89
CA THR A 132 1.00 -4.55 -4.50
C THR A 132 0.72 -3.31 -5.35
N GLY A 133 0.63 -3.46 -6.66
CA GLY A 133 0.30 -2.37 -7.57
C GLY A 133 -1.10 -1.81 -7.34
N GLU A 134 -2.09 -2.68 -7.16
CA GLU A 134 -3.47 -2.26 -6.91
C GLU A 134 -3.59 -1.40 -5.64
N VAL A 135 -2.97 -1.83 -4.55
CA VAL A 135 -3.01 -1.09 -3.28
C VAL A 135 -2.25 0.23 -3.39
N ALA A 136 -1.08 0.25 -4.04
CA ALA A 136 -0.34 1.49 -4.27
C ALA A 136 -1.18 2.48 -5.09
N GLN A 137 -1.87 2.00 -6.13
CA GLN A 137 -2.80 2.80 -6.92
C GLN A 137 -3.93 3.37 -6.07
N LYS A 138 -4.60 2.54 -5.29
CA LYS A 138 -5.73 2.99 -4.44
C LYS A 138 -5.28 3.99 -3.38
N ALA A 139 -4.16 3.76 -2.74
CA ALA A 139 -3.57 4.71 -1.79
C ALA A 139 -3.29 6.06 -2.47
N ALA A 140 -2.68 6.03 -3.66
CA ALA A 140 -2.40 7.23 -4.44
C ALA A 140 -3.68 7.98 -4.84
N GLU A 141 -4.72 7.27 -5.27
CA GLU A 141 -6.02 7.87 -5.61
C GLU A 141 -6.62 8.62 -4.41
N ILE A 142 -6.58 8.02 -3.23
CA ILE A 142 -7.06 8.65 -2.00
C ILE A 142 -6.23 9.90 -1.67
N ILE A 143 -4.91 9.81 -1.71
CA ILE A 143 -4.00 10.91 -1.39
C ILE A 143 -4.22 12.08 -2.37
N VAL A 144 -4.28 11.79 -3.65
CA VAL A 144 -4.52 12.78 -4.73
C VAL A 144 -5.83 13.52 -4.50
N ARG A 145 -6.91 12.77 -4.24
CA ARG A 145 -8.24 13.35 -3.99
C ARG A 145 -8.25 14.25 -2.75
N GLU A 146 -7.72 13.75 -1.64
CA GLU A 146 -7.81 14.45 -0.35
C GLU A 146 -6.89 15.67 -0.26
N LEU A 147 -5.79 15.68 -1.01
CA LEU A 147 -4.84 16.78 -1.02
C LEU A 147 -4.97 17.69 -2.25
N ASN A 148 -5.95 17.43 -3.12
CA ASN A 148 -6.15 18.16 -4.38
C ASN A 148 -4.90 18.20 -5.26
N ILE A 149 -4.20 17.07 -5.35
CA ILE A 149 -3.06 16.88 -6.22
C ILE A 149 -3.56 16.48 -7.61
N LYS A 150 -2.95 16.99 -8.66
CA LYS A 150 -3.34 16.65 -10.03
C LYS A 150 -2.82 15.27 -10.42
N ASN A 151 -3.68 14.43 -10.98
CA ASN A 151 -3.27 13.21 -11.66
C ASN A 151 -3.00 13.54 -13.13
N ILE A 152 -1.79 13.29 -13.61
CA ILE A 152 -1.40 13.61 -15.00
C ILE A 152 -1.73 12.50 -16.00
N ASP A 153 -2.33 11.40 -15.54
CA ASP A 153 -2.76 10.30 -16.42
C ASP A 153 -4.10 10.55 -17.11
N GLU A 154 -4.79 11.60 -16.74
CA GLU A 154 -6.10 11.99 -17.25
C GLU A 154 -6.02 13.00 -18.38
#